data_692c736914f73075c1eddc5574673be7
#
_entry.id   692c736914f73075c1eddc5574673be7
#
_cell.length_a   1.000
_cell.length_b   1.000
_cell.length_c   1.000
_cell.angle_alpha   90.00
_cell.angle_beta   90.00
_cell.angle_gamma   90.00
#
_symmetry.space_group_name_H-M   'P 1'
#
loop_
_entity.id
_entity.type
_entity.pdbx_description
1 polymer ?
#
loop_
_entity_poly.entity_id
_entity_poly.type
_entity_poly.pdbx_seq_one_letter_code
_entity_poly.pdbx_strand_id
1 'polypeptide(L)'
;MSIKSTIAAVAASPFLLAGAAFAGPYVNVESNISYPDGDYSGATTDLHIGYEGAISENADFYVQGGPTFVAVDGTDGSEGEISGKLGVSVAATENIGVYGEISGVTAEASNEDVVNWGAKLGAKFVF
;
A
#
# COMPACT_ATOMS: atom_id res chain seq x y z
N MET A 1 2.91 -18.99 4.16
CA MET A 1 3.28 -17.57 4.10
C MET A 1 4.32 -17.27 5.17
N SER A 2 5.48 -16.82 4.79
CA SER A 2 6.53 -16.56 5.78
C SER A 2 6.28 -15.21 6.48
N ILE A 3 6.64 -15.14 7.74
CA ILE A 3 6.57 -13.93 8.56
C ILE A 3 7.39 -12.79 7.96
N LYS A 4 8.46 -13.12 7.25
CA LYS A 4 9.35 -12.17 6.58
C LYS A 4 8.66 -11.38 5.47
N SER A 5 7.80 -12.01 4.68
CA SER A 5 7.03 -11.33 3.64
C SER A 5 6.01 -10.35 4.23
N THR A 6 5.42 -10.70 5.36
CA THR A 6 4.47 -9.85 6.07
C THR A 6 5.14 -8.59 6.63
N ILE A 7 6.34 -8.73 7.15
CA ILE A 7 7.11 -7.60 7.69
C ILE A 7 7.49 -6.61 6.58
N ALA A 8 7.92 -7.12 5.42
CA ALA A 8 8.26 -6.27 4.29
C ALA A 8 7.07 -5.44 3.81
N ALA A 9 5.88 -6.04 3.75
CA ALA A 9 4.66 -5.34 3.36
C ALA A 9 4.24 -4.25 4.34
N VAL A 10 4.48 -4.45 5.63
CA VAL A 10 4.15 -3.46 6.66
C VAL A 10 5.12 -2.27 6.65
N ALA A 11 6.39 -2.51 6.37
CA ALA A 11 7.41 -1.47 6.38
C ALA A 11 7.21 -0.40 5.30
N ALA A 12 6.48 -0.71 4.24
CA ALA A 12 6.31 0.14 3.07
C ALA A 12 5.06 1.03 3.12
N SER A 13 4.41 1.19 4.24
CA SER A 13 3.19 1.99 4.34
C SER A 13 3.48 3.50 4.39
N PRO A 14 3.05 4.27 3.39
CA PRO A 14 3.44 5.69 3.25
C PRO A 14 2.75 6.64 4.23
N PHE A 15 1.66 6.25 4.84
CA PHE A 15 0.91 7.11 5.76
C PHE A 15 1.69 7.49 7.02
N LEU A 16 2.85 6.94 7.21
CA LEU A 16 3.72 7.29 8.34
C LEU A 16 4.15 8.75 8.31
N LEU A 17 4.04 9.40 7.18
CA LEU A 17 4.33 10.82 6.99
C LEU A 17 3.13 11.71 7.27
N ALA A 18 1.98 11.13 7.50
CA ALA A 18 0.73 11.86 7.60
C ALA A 18 0.48 12.50 8.97
N GLY A 19 1.53 12.82 9.69
CA GLY A 19 1.38 13.66 10.87
C GLY A 19 1.01 15.09 10.55
N ALA A 20 0.93 15.44 9.31
CA ALA A 20 0.68 16.78 8.89
C ALA A 20 -0.70 16.90 8.27
N ALA A 21 -1.40 17.91 8.65
CA ALA A 21 -2.70 18.28 8.14
C ALA A 21 -2.66 18.78 6.68
N PHE A 22 -2.02 18.05 5.79
CA PHE A 22 -2.00 18.37 4.38
C PHE A 22 -3.12 17.59 3.68
N ALA A 23 -4.24 18.25 3.49
CA ALA A 23 -5.24 17.79 2.56
C ALA A 23 -4.82 18.19 1.15
N GLY A 24 -4.85 17.26 0.22
CA GLY A 24 -4.55 17.60 -1.15
C GLY A 24 -3.99 16.44 -1.98
N PRO A 25 -3.67 16.73 -3.24
CA PRO A 25 -3.07 15.74 -4.12
C PRO A 25 -1.63 15.43 -3.74
N TYR A 26 -1.20 14.20 -3.96
CA TYR A 26 0.16 13.75 -3.71
C TYR A 26 0.59 12.70 -4.74
N VAL A 27 1.88 12.47 -4.79
CA VAL A 27 2.49 11.37 -5.56
C VAL A 27 3.15 10.42 -4.57
N ASN A 28 2.91 9.14 -4.73
CA ASN A 28 3.50 8.11 -3.90
C ASN A 28 4.31 7.15 -4.78
N VAL A 29 5.55 6.90 -4.37
CA VAL A 29 6.40 5.87 -4.97
C VAL A 29 6.73 4.87 -3.89
N GLU A 30 6.37 3.61 -4.11
CA GLU A 30 6.54 2.56 -3.13
C GLU A 30 7.10 1.31 -3.81
N SER A 31 8.12 0.73 -3.21
CA SER A 31 8.66 -0.56 -3.66
C SER A 31 8.55 -1.58 -2.54
N ASN A 32 7.92 -2.69 -2.86
CA ASN A 32 7.78 -3.83 -1.97
C ASN A 32 8.66 -4.96 -2.52
N ILE A 33 9.70 -5.31 -1.78
CA ILE A 33 10.66 -6.32 -2.19
C ILE A 33 10.47 -7.55 -1.33
N SER A 34 10.39 -8.71 -1.96
CA SER A 34 10.11 -9.96 -1.29
C SER A 34 11.37 -10.84 -1.20
N TYR A 35 11.68 -11.29 0.00
CA TYR A 35 12.80 -12.17 0.31
C TYR A 35 12.33 -13.38 1.13
N PRO A 36 11.58 -14.31 0.54
CA PRO A 36 11.23 -15.52 1.28
C PRO A 36 12.51 -16.30 1.61
N ASP A 37 12.62 -16.70 2.86
CA ASP A 37 13.79 -17.43 3.38
C ASP A 37 15.15 -16.75 3.19
N GLY A 38 15.13 -15.43 2.97
CA GLY A 38 16.33 -14.62 2.80
C GLY A 38 16.81 -14.44 1.36
N ASP A 39 16.19 -15.12 0.42
CA ASP A 39 16.52 -15.00 -1.01
C ASP A 39 15.55 -14.04 -1.71
N TYR A 40 16.07 -13.24 -2.62
CA TYR A 40 15.26 -12.34 -3.43
C TYR A 40 14.29 -13.13 -4.31
N SER A 41 13.03 -12.78 -4.24
CA SER A 41 11.97 -13.43 -5.02
C SER A 41 11.35 -12.51 -6.06
N GLY A 42 11.27 -11.24 -5.77
CA GLY A 42 10.68 -10.27 -6.67
C GLY A 42 10.45 -8.92 -6.00
N ALA A 43 10.03 -7.96 -6.78
CA ALA A 43 9.70 -6.63 -6.31
C ALA A 43 8.48 -6.09 -7.03
N THR A 44 7.66 -5.35 -6.32
CA THR A 44 6.54 -4.60 -6.87
C THR A 44 6.78 -3.13 -6.61
N THR A 45 6.78 -2.32 -7.65
CA THR A 45 6.95 -0.88 -7.53
C THR A 45 5.68 -0.17 -7.98
N ASP A 46 5.06 0.56 -7.08
CA ASP A 46 3.88 1.36 -7.33
C ASP A 46 4.27 2.81 -7.58
N LEU A 47 3.72 3.39 -8.63
CA LEU A 47 3.81 4.82 -8.90
C LEU A 47 2.39 5.37 -8.94
N HIS A 48 1.96 5.95 -7.84
CA HIS A 48 0.57 6.38 -7.66
C HIS A 48 0.44 7.90 -7.56
N ILE A 49 -0.65 8.39 -8.09
CA ILE A 49 -1.17 9.72 -7.80
C ILE A 49 -2.33 9.52 -6.85
N GLY A 50 -2.41 10.32 -5.82
CA GLY A 50 -3.44 10.21 -4.82
C GLY A 50 -3.96 11.54 -4.33
N TYR A 51 -4.98 11.44 -3.52
CA TYR A 51 -5.56 12.57 -2.80
C TYR A 51 -5.83 12.13 -1.36
N GLU A 52 -5.49 12.97 -0.43
CA GLU A 52 -5.78 12.74 0.98
C GLU A 52 -6.51 13.94 1.58
N GLY A 53 -7.29 13.69 2.60
CA GLY A 53 -8.05 14.73 3.26
C GLY A 53 -8.62 14.28 4.58
N ALA A 54 -9.15 15.26 5.31
CA ALA A 54 -9.81 15.00 6.58
C ALA A 54 -11.29 14.69 6.37
N ILE A 55 -11.77 13.65 7.04
CA ILE A 55 -13.20 13.34 7.15
C ILE A 55 -13.79 14.12 8.32
N SER A 56 -13.02 14.20 9.41
CA SER A 56 -13.37 14.91 10.64
C SER A 56 -12.09 15.35 11.36
N GLU A 57 -12.22 15.94 12.54
CA GLU A 57 -11.06 16.39 13.33
C GLU A 57 -10.11 15.26 13.73
N ASN A 58 -10.61 14.03 13.75
CA ASN A 58 -9.84 12.86 14.18
C ASN A 58 -9.85 11.71 13.18
N ALA A 59 -10.30 11.96 11.95
CA ALA A 59 -10.34 10.95 10.91
C ALA A 59 -9.87 11.50 9.57
N ASP A 60 -9.01 10.76 8.91
CA ASP A 60 -8.44 11.10 7.61
C ASP A 60 -8.66 9.96 6.63
N PHE A 61 -8.68 10.29 5.36
CA PHE A 61 -8.74 9.30 4.28
C PHE A 61 -7.68 9.59 3.23
N TYR A 62 -7.34 8.57 2.47
CA TYR A 62 -6.58 8.72 1.24
C TYR A 62 -7.11 7.76 0.18
N VAL A 63 -6.95 8.17 -1.07
CA VAL A 63 -7.21 7.35 -2.25
C VAL A 63 -6.08 7.56 -3.24
N GLN A 64 -5.54 6.50 -3.78
CA GLN A 64 -4.44 6.59 -4.74
C GLN A 64 -4.54 5.48 -5.77
N GLY A 65 -3.96 5.73 -6.94
CA GLY A 65 -3.91 4.75 -8.01
C GLY A 65 -2.89 5.13 -9.07
N GLY A 66 -2.50 4.17 -9.85
CA GLY A 66 -1.57 4.34 -10.95
C GLY A 66 -0.90 3.04 -11.37
N PRO A 67 0.13 3.14 -12.23
CA PRO A 67 0.84 1.97 -12.70
C PRO A 67 1.63 1.27 -11.59
N THR A 68 1.68 -0.04 -11.68
CA THR A 68 2.45 -0.92 -10.82
C THR A 68 3.34 -1.78 -11.70
N PHE A 69 4.61 -1.87 -11.36
CA PHE A 69 5.59 -2.67 -12.08
C PHE A 69 5.98 -3.86 -11.22
N VAL A 70 5.76 -5.06 -11.76
CA VAL A 70 6.04 -6.31 -11.07
C VAL A 70 7.26 -6.96 -11.70
N ALA A 71 8.29 -7.17 -10.91
CA ALA A 71 9.49 -7.91 -11.30
C ALA A 71 9.56 -9.21 -10.50
N VAL A 72 9.80 -10.32 -11.18
CA VAL A 72 9.92 -11.63 -10.55
C VAL A 72 11.31 -12.18 -10.84
N ASP A 73 11.93 -12.76 -9.82
CA ASP A 73 13.25 -13.37 -9.96
C ASP A 73 13.24 -14.50 -11.01
N GLY A 74 14.27 -14.53 -11.85
CA GLY A 74 14.39 -15.50 -12.92
C GLY A 74 13.60 -15.16 -14.19
N THR A 75 12.91 -14.02 -14.21
CA THR A 75 12.16 -13.54 -15.37
C THR A 75 12.78 -12.28 -15.92
N ASP A 76 12.98 -12.21 -17.22
CA ASP A 76 13.48 -11.01 -17.87
C ASP A 76 12.37 -9.96 -18.00
N GLY A 77 12.62 -8.77 -17.48
CA GLY A 77 11.71 -7.64 -17.58
C GLY A 77 10.70 -7.56 -16.42
N SER A 78 9.87 -6.55 -16.47
CA SER A 78 8.80 -6.31 -15.52
C SER A 78 7.47 -6.21 -16.26
N GLU A 79 6.42 -6.68 -15.61
CA GLU A 79 5.07 -6.52 -16.13
C GLU A 79 4.44 -5.25 -15.55
N GLY A 80 3.75 -4.50 -16.40
CA GLY A 80 3.02 -3.30 -15.99
C GLY A 80 1.57 -3.64 -15.69
N GLU A 81 1.11 -3.27 -14.52
CA GLU A 81 -0.26 -3.44 -14.07
C GLU A 81 -0.80 -2.11 -13.55
N ILE A 82 -2.07 -2.07 -13.21
CA ILE A 82 -2.69 -0.91 -12.58
C ILE A 82 -3.13 -1.32 -11.19
N SER A 83 -2.83 -0.49 -10.22
CA SER A 83 -3.24 -0.72 -8.84
C SER A 83 -3.84 0.52 -8.21
N GLY A 84 -4.54 0.33 -7.12
CA GLY A 84 -5.14 1.40 -6.35
C GLY A 84 -5.29 1.02 -4.89
N LYS A 85 -5.33 2.04 -4.05
CA LYS A 85 -5.49 1.89 -2.60
C LYS A 85 -6.46 2.94 -2.07
N LEU A 86 -7.26 2.55 -1.12
CA LEU A 86 -8.16 3.42 -0.38
C LEU A 86 -7.98 3.14 1.10
N GLY A 87 -7.65 4.16 1.87
CA GLY A 87 -7.42 4.00 3.30
C GLY A 87 -8.13 5.06 4.14
N VAL A 88 -8.39 4.68 5.37
CA VAL A 88 -8.96 5.56 6.40
C VAL A 88 -8.19 5.35 7.68
N SER A 89 -7.89 6.43 8.37
CA SER A 89 -7.31 6.40 9.70
C SER A 89 -8.14 7.23 10.67
N VAL A 90 -8.26 6.73 11.88
CA VAL A 90 -9.03 7.39 12.95
C VAL A 90 -8.19 7.43 14.22
N ALA A 91 -8.03 8.62 14.77
CA ALA A 91 -7.44 8.77 16.10
C ALA A 91 -8.51 8.45 17.16
N ALA A 92 -8.40 7.29 17.78
CA ALA A 92 -9.34 6.86 18.82
C ALA A 92 -9.07 7.58 20.15
N THR A 93 -7.80 7.84 20.45
CA THR A 93 -7.35 8.64 21.60
C THR A 93 -6.10 9.41 21.17
N GLU A 94 -5.54 10.24 22.04
CA GLU A 94 -4.28 10.95 21.80
C GLU A 94 -3.10 10.00 21.53
N ASN A 95 -3.20 8.76 22.00
CA ASN A 95 -2.11 7.79 21.93
C ASN A 95 -2.44 6.58 21.07
N ILE A 96 -3.68 6.43 20.61
CA ILE A 96 -4.13 5.27 19.86
C ILE A 96 -4.80 5.71 18.57
N GLY A 97 -4.28 5.24 17.44
CA GLY A 97 -4.90 5.38 16.13
C GLY A 97 -5.24 4.01 15.55
N VAL A 98 -6.33 3.92 14.84
CA VAL A 98 -6.71 2.74 14.06
C VAL A 98 -6.76 3.11 12.59
N TYR A 99 -6.41 2.17 11.73
CA TYR A 99 -6.43 2.42 10.29
C TYR A 99 -6.86 1.17 9.53
N GLY A 100 -7.45 1.39 8.38
CA GLY A 100 -7.80 0.34 7.44
C GLY A 100 -7.48 0.75 6.02
N GLU A 101 -7.08 -0.21 5.20
CA GLU A 101 -6.75 -0.01 3.79
C GLU A 101 -7.31 -1.15 2.97
N ILE A 102 -7.88 -0.82 1.82
CA ILE A 102 -8.27 -1.76 0.79
C ILE A 102 -7.41 -1.46 -0.43
N SER A 103 -6.88 -2.49 -1.06
CA SER A 103 -6.08 -2.36 -2.27
C SER A 103 -6.55 -3.31 -3.35
N GLY A 104 -6.33 -2.95 -4.59
CA GLY A 104 -6.59 -3.79 -5.74
C GLY A 104 -5.50 -3.64 -6.79
N VAL A 105 -5.12 -4.74 -7.39
CA VAL A 105 -4.15 -4.80 -8.49
C VAL A 105 -4.75 -5.60 -9.63
N THR A 106 -4.70 -5.07 -10.84
CA THR A 106 -5.11 -5.82 -12.02
C THR A 106 -4.04 -6.85 -12.36
N ALA A 107 -4.45 -8.03 -12.80
CA ALA A 107 -3.55 -9.07 -13.26
C ALA A 107 -4.19 -9.76 -14.46
N GLU A 108 -3.37 -10.15 -15.43
CA GLU A 108 -3.83 -10.97 -16.53
C GLU A 108 -3.81 -12.45 -16.12
N ALA A 109 -4.95 -13.08 -16.11
CA ALA A 109 -5.05 -14.51 -15.89
C ALA A 109 -5.80 -15.13 -17.08
N SER A 110 -5.09 -15.85 -17.93
CA SER A 110 -5.66 -16.66 -19.01
C SER A 110 -6.68 -15.96 -19.91
N ASN A 111 -6.33 -14.77 -20.43
CA ASN A 111 -7.16 -13.92 -21.29
C ASN A 111 -8.34 -13.23 -20.58
N GLU A 112 -8.36 -13.20 -19.27
CA GLU A 112 -9.33 -12.42 -18.50
C GLU A 112 -8.58 -11.47 -17.56
N ASP A 113 -9.04 -10.22 -17.53
CA ASP A 113 -8.55 -9.26 -16.56
C ASP A 113 -9.12 -9.59 -15.18
N VAL A 114 -8.24 -9.87 -14.24
CA VAL A 114 -8.61 -10.19 -12.85
C VAL A 114 -8.11 -9.08 -11.94
N VAL A 115 -8.87 -8.74 -10.94
CA VAL A 115 -8.44 -7.82 -9.89
C VAL A 115 -8.14 -8.62 -8.62
N ASN A 116 -6.91 -8.53 -8.16
CA ASN A 116 -6.51 -9.10 -6.88
C ASN A 116 -6.74 -8.06 -5.79
N TRP A 117 -7.55 -8.40 -4.81
CA TRP A 117 -7.91 -7.52 -3.70
C TRP A 117 -7.10 -7.84 -2.46
N GLY A 118 -6.73 -6.81 -1.74
CA GLY A 118 -6.08 -6.92 -0.45
C GLY A 118 -6.72 -5.99 0.57
N ALA A 119 -6.57 -6.32 1.82
CA ALA A 119 -7.04 -5.49 2.92
C ALA A 119 -6.00 -5.48 4.04
N LYS A 120 -5.88 -4.35 4.69
CA LYS A 120 -4.99 -4.15 5.83
C LYS A 120 -5.78 -3.47 6.94
N LEU A 121 -5.61 -3.93 8.15
CA LEU A 121 -6.22 -3.32 9.34
C LEU A 121 -5.18 -3.29 10.43
N GLY A 122 -5.04 -2.18 11.11
CA GLY A 122 -4.04 -2.05 12.15
C GLY A 122 -4.36 -0.99 13.18
N ALA A 123 -3.58 -1.00 14.23
CA ALA A 123 -3.62 0.00 15.28
C ALA A 123 -2.20 0.49 15.55
N LYS A 124 -2.08 1.78 15.80
CA LYS A 124 -0.82 2.44 16.13
C LYS A 124 -0.91 3.01 17.53
N PHE A 125 0.08 2.69 18.34
CA PHE A 125 0.21 3.20 19.70
C PHE A 125 1.41 4.15 19.76
N VAL A 126 1.20 5.32 20.31
CA VAL A 126 2.25 6.35 20.45
C VAL A 126 2.48 6.59 21.93
N PHE A 127 3.73 6.52 22.35
CA PHE A 127 4.14 6.68 23.74
C PHE A 127 4.80 8.03 24.00
#